data_473d22f9663e940c39c1fcd8070b3ad8
#
_entry.id   473d22f9663e940c39c1fcd8070b3ad8
#
_cell.length_a   1.000
_cell.length_b   1.000
_cell.length_c   1.000
_cell.angle_alpha   90.00
_cell.angle_beta   90.00
_cell.angle_gamma   90.00
#
_symmetry.space_group_name_H-M   'P 1'
#
loop_
_entity.id
_entity.type
_entity.pdbx_description
1 polymer ?
#
loop_
_entity_poly.entity_id
_entity_poly.type
_entity_poly.pdbx_seq_one_letter_code
_entity_poly.pdbx_strand_id
1 'polypeptide(L)'
;MPEQALATLPREAKGRVAPPPALTGKLKAVADAVAAWPDVEATTHWRFDQPNRVDGVDFYVGSEELGHIHLDGSIHLATTPRLGAKLVAEGLGQPFVWARGWTLASISRLGVDKSVALFRRNYDRLRPANEYA
;
A
#
# COMPACT_ATOMS: atom_id res chain seq x y z
N MET A 1 1.12 2.56 -20.22
CA MET A 1 0.95 3.69 -19.28
C MET A 1 1.87 3.51 -18.09
N PRO A 2 2.57 4.55 -17.69
CA PRO A 2 3.44 4.46 -16.51
C PRO A 2 2.65 4.15 -15.24
N GLU A 3 3.24 3.37 -14.35
CA GLU A 3 2.59 3.00 -13.09
C GLU A 3 2.25 4.22 -12.23
N GLN A 4 3.08 5.26 -12.26
CA GLN A 4 2.80 6.46 -11.47
C GLN A 4 1.47 7.11 -11.85
N ALA A 5 1.06 7.04 -13.12
CA ALA A 5 -0.21 7.59 -13.56
C ALA A 5 -1.37 6.79 -12.96
N LEU A 6 -1.24 5.45 -12.87
CA LEU A 6 -2.24 4.61 -12.23
C LEU A 6 -2.27 4.83 -10.72
N ALA A 7 -1.10 5.02 -10.11
CA ALA A 7 -0.99 5.20 -8.67
C ALA A 7 -1.72 6.43 -8.15
N THR A 8 -1.91 7.46 -9.01
CA THR A 8 -2.60 8.68 -8.62
C THR A 8 -4.09 8.69 -9.00
N LEU A 9 -4.58 7.64 -9.65
CA LEU A 9 -5.97 7.55 -10.06
C LEU A 9 -6.88 7.14 -8.90
N PRO A 10 -8.16 7.57 -8.92
CA PRO A 10 -9.15 7.06 -7.98
C PRO A 10 -9.31 5.54 -8.13
N ARG A 11 -9.81 4.92 -7.08
CA ARG A 11 -9.98 3.46 -7.02
C ARG A 11 -10.71 2.89 -8.24
N GLU A 12 -11.85 3.46 -8.59
CA GLU A 12 -12.67 2.98 -9.70
C GLU A 12 -12.00 3.15 -11.05
N ALA A 13 -11.06 4.10 -11.18
CA ALA A 13 -10.33 4.31 -12.42
C ALA A 13 -9.17 3.31 -12.61
N LYS A 14 -8.82 2.58 -11.56
CA LYS A 14 -7.77 1.55 -11.63
C LYS A 14 -8.28 0.22 -12.18
N GLY A 15 -9.57 0.13 -12.44
CA GLY A 15 -10.19 -1.06 -12.96
C GLY A 15 -11.19 -1.68 -11.98
N ARG A 16 -11.60 -2.90 -12.29
CA ARG A 16 -12.61 -3.58 -11.50
C ARG A 16 -12.11 -3.87 -10.08
N VAL A 17 -13.05 -3.84 -9.13
CA VAL A 17 -12.78 -4.26 -7.76
C VAL A 17 -13.05 -5.75 -7.65
N ALA A 18 -12.14 -6.47 -7.02
CA ALA A 18 -12.29 -7.91 -6.76
C ALA A 18 -11.74 -8.23 -5.37
N PRO A 19 -12.24 -9.30 -4.73
CA PRO A 19 -11.68 -9.74 -3.45
C PRO A 19 -10.17 -9.99 -3.57
N PRO A 20 -9.41 -9.80 -2.48
CA PRO A 20 -7.97 -10.01 -2.56
C PRO A 20 -7.64 -11.47 -2.84
N PRO A 21 -6.51 -11.74 -3.52
CA PRO A 21 -6.07 -13.11 -3.73
C PRO A 21 -5.62 -13.74 -2.42
N ALA A 22 -5.60 -15.07 -2.38
CA ALA A 22 -5.04 -15.79 -1.23
C ALA A 22 -3.52 -15.62 -1.25
N LEU A 23 -2.98 -15.14 -0.14
CA LEU A 23 -1.53 -14.99 0.05
C LEU A 23 -1.03 -16.04 1.02
N THR A 24 0.29 -16.21 1.07
CA THR A 24 0.93 -17.15 1.99
C THR A 24 2.12 -16.47 2.67
N GLY A 25 2.60 -17.09 3.76
CA GLY A 25 3.82 -16.67 4.43
C GLY A 25 3.78 -15.23 4.95
N LYS A 26 4.89 -14.53 4.76
CA LYS A 26 5.04 -13.17 5.28
C LYS A 26 4.09 -12.19 4.62
N LEU A 27 3.81 -12.35 3.33
CA LEU A 27 2.86 -11.50 2.64
C LEU A 27 1.47 -11.61 3.27
N LYS A 28 1.04 -12.84 3.56
CA LYS A 28 -0.24 -13.06 4.22
C LYS A 28 -0.27 -12.41 5.60
N ALA A 29 0.79 -12.56 6.39
CA ALA A 29 0.85 -11.99 7.73
C ALA A 29 0.72 -10.47 7.71
N VAL A 30 1.42 -9.80 6.80
CA VAL A 30 1.32 -8.35 6.65
C VAL A 30 -0.07 -7.94 6.17
N ALA A 31 -0.57 -8.60 5.14
CA ALA A 31 -1.86 -8.26 4.56
C ALA A 31 -3.00 -8.45 5.56
N ASP A 32 -2.99 -9.55 6.31
CA ASP A 32 -4.04 -9.82 7.31
C ASP A 32 -4.02 -8.77 8.42
N ALA A 33 -2.84 -8.37 8.88
CA ALA A 33 -2.72 -7.34 9.92
C ALA A 33 -3.28 -5.99 9.46
N VAL A 34 -2.93 -5.57 8.24
CA VAL A 34 -3.39 -4.30 7.69
C VAL A 34 -4.90 -4.33 7.43
N ALA A 35 -5.39 -5.42 6.87
CA ALA A 35 -6.81 -5.56 6.55
C ALA A 35 -7.72 -5.58 7.78
N ALA A 36 -7.16 -5.89 8.95
CA ALA A 36 -7.92 -5.94 10.21
C ALA A 36 -8.17 -4.56 10.83
N TRP A 37 -7.49 -3.51 10.37
CA TRP A 37 -7.68 -2.18 10.95
C TRP A 37 -9.04 -1.58 10.53
N PRO A 38 -9.64 -0.76 11.40
CA PRO A 38 -10.95 -0.14 11.08
C PRO A 38 -10.93 0.60 9.75
N ASP A 39 -12.00 0.40 8.97
CA ASP A 39 -12.24 1.06 7.68
C ASP A 39 -11.26 0.70 6.57
N VAL A 40 -10.40 -0.28 6.77
CA VAL A 40 -9.53 -0.77 5.70
C VAL A 40 -10.29 -1.80 4.87
N GLU A 41 -10.25 -1.61 3.57
CA GLU A 41 -10.76 -2.60 2.61
C GLU A 41 -9.60 -3.12 1.77
N ALA A 42 -9.47 -4.44 1.68
CA ALA A 42 -8.46 -5.10 0.86
C ALA A 42 -9.11 -5.61 -0.43
N THR A 43 -8.48 -5.35 -1.56
CA THR A 43 -8.94 -5.78 -2.87
C THR A 43 -7.77 -6.27 -3.70
N THR A 44 -8.07 -6.91 -4.83
CA THR A 44 -7.01 -7.35 -5.75
C THR A 44 -6.26 -6.16 -6.33
N HIS A 45 -4.93 -6.26 -6.34
CA HIS A 45 -4.08 -5.36 -7.10
C HIS A 45 -3.80 -6.00 -8.46
N TRP A 46 -4.13 -5.28 -9.54
CA TRP A 46 -3.96 -5.75 -10.91
C TRP A 46 -2.68 -5.18 -11.51
N ARG A 47 -2.03 -5.96 -12.39
CA ARG A 47 -0.89 -5.41 -13.14
C ARG A 47 -1.39 -4.32 -14.07
N PHE A 48 -0.66 -3.20 -14.10
CA PHE A 48 -1.06 -2.10 -14.97
C PHE A 48 -0.83 -2.42 -16.45
N ASP A 49 0.16 -3.26 -16.76
CA ASP A 49 0.48 -3.66 -18.14
C ASP A 49 -0.33 -4.87 -18.60
N GLN A 50 -0.98 -5.57 -17.68
CA GLN A 50 -1.83 -6.73 -17.94
C GLN A 50 -3.02 -6.68 -16.98
N PRO A 51 -4.07 -5.90 -17.33
CA PRO A 51 -5.15 -5.58 -16.37
C PRO A 51 -5.95 -6.76 -15.86
N ASN A 52 -5.84 -7.93 -16.48
CA ASN A 52 -6.53 -9.15 -16.02
C ASN A 52 -5.62 -10.05 -15.17
N ARG A 53 -4.40 -9.62 -14.91
CA ARG A 53 -3.45 -10.42 -14.15
C ARG A 53 -3.32 -9.88 -12.73
N VAL A 54 -3.52 -10.77 -11.77
CA VAL A 54 -3.37 -10.45 -10.35
C VAL A 54 -1.90 -10.21 -10.04
N ASP A 55 -1.62 -9.17 -9.27
CA ASP A 55 -0.25 -8.84 -8.83
C ASP A 55 -0.18 -8.38 -7.38
N GLY A 56 -1.14 -8.77 -6.57
CA GLY A 56 -1.09 -8.48 -5.15
C GLY A 56 -2.39 -7.98 -4.58
N VAL A 57 -2.28 -7.14 -3.54
CA VAL A 57 -3.41 -6.64 -2.76
C VAL A 57 -3.32 -5.13 -2.62
N ASP A 58 -4.41 -4.43 -2.97
CA ASP A 58 -4.59 -3.01 -2.69
C ASP A 58 -5.34 -2.85 -1.37
N PHE A 59 -4.93 -1.85 -0.59
CA PHE A 59 -5.63 -1.47 0.64
C PHE A 59 -6.16 -0.06 0.52
N TYR A 60 -7.40 0.15 0.92
CA TYR A 60 -8.06 1.44 0.88
C TYR A 60 -8.60 1.81 2.25
N VAL A 61 -8.56 3.10 2.56
CA VAL A 61 -9.26 3.69 3.70
C VAL A 61 -10.29 4.63 3.09
N GLY A 62 -11.54 4.19 3.06
CA GLY A 62 -12.56 4.88 2.28
C GLY A 62 -12.23 4.85 0.80
N SER A 63 -12.19 6.01 0.15
CA SER A 63 -11.86 6.11 -1.26
C SER A 63 -10.36 6.31 -1.52
N GLU A 64 -9.56 6.47 -0.47
CA GLU A 64 -8.14 6.76 -0.61
C GLU A 64 -7.30 5.50 -0.49
N GLU A 65 -6.36 5.34 -1.39
CA GLU A 65 -5.45 4.20 -1.31
C GLU A 65 -4.46 4.39 -0.17
N LEU A 66 -4.36 3.36 0.68
CA LEU A 66 -3.34 3.28 1.71
C LEU A 66 -1.99 2.85 1.13
N GLY A 67 -2.06 1.90 0.21
CA GLY A 67 -0.90 1.31 -0.44
C GLY A 67 -1.24 -0.06 -0.96
N HIS A 68 -0.25 -0.72 -1.55
CA HIS A 68 -0.44 -2.08 -2.02
C HIS A 68 0.83 -2.92 -1.85
N ILE A 69 0.61 -4.23 -1.79
CA ILE A 69 1.67 -5.23 -1.72
C ILE A 69 1.64 -6.01 -3.02
N HIS A 70 2.78 -6.06 -3.72
CA HIS A 70 2.95 -6.91 -4.90
C HIS A 70 3.25 -8.34 -4.48
N LEU A 71 2.99 -9.30 -5.37
CA LEU A 71 3.24 -10.72 -5.09
C LEU A 71 4.72 -11.02 -4.82
N ASP A 72 5.62 -10.17 -5.28
CA ASP A 72 7.06 -10.33 -5.03
C ASP A 72 7.49 -9.79 -3.65
N GLY A 73 6.56 -9.25 -2.87
CA GLY A 73 6.85 -8.69 -1.55
C GLY A 73 7.18 -7.21 -1.55
N SER A 74 7.18 -6.54 -2.70
CA SER A 74 7.35 -5.09 -2.76
C SER A 74 6.13 -4.40 -2.17
N ILE A 75 6.38 -3.32 -1.43
CA ILE A 75 5.33 -2.45 -0.87
C ILE A 75 5.41 -1.12 -1.59
N HIS A 76 4.27 -0.66 -2.13
CA HIS A 76 4.12 0.69 -2.64
C HIS A 76 3.13 1.40 -1.73
N LEU A 77 3.62 2.33 -0.92
CA LEU A 77 2.82 3.01 0.08
C LEU A 77 2.42 4.39 -0.44
N ALA A 78 1.12 4.67 -0.43
CA ALA A 78 0.56 5.92 -0.97
C ALA A 78 0.72 7.06 0.04
N THR A 79 1.96 7.48 0.25
CA THR A 79 2.33 8.51 1.21
C THR A 79 2.22 9.91 0.60
N THR A 80 2.74 10.89 1.33
CA THR A 80 2.96 12.24 0.83
C THR A 80 4.46 12.46 0.72
N PRO A 81 4.92 13.51 0.02
CA PRO A 81 6.35 13.82 0.01
C PRO A 81 6.93 13.99 1.42
N ARG A 82 6.17 14.61 2.31
CA ARG A 82 6.64 14.84 3.69
C ARG A 82 6.78 13.54 4.48
N LEU A 83 5.74 12.72 4.50
CA LEU A 83 5.81 11.45 5.21
C LEU A 83 6.83 10.50 4.56
N GLY A 84 6.85 10.45 3.23
CA GLY A 84 7.81 9.63 2.51
C GLY A 84 9.24 9.97 2.86
N ALA A 85 9.57 11.28 2.93
CA ALA A 85 10.92 11.70 3.31
C ALA A 85 11.28 11.25 4.73
N LYS A 86 10.33 11.30 5.66
CA LYS A 86 10.56 10.83 7.04
C LYS A 86 10.82 9.33 7.06
N LEU A 87 10.05 8.55 6.33
CA LEU A 87 10.23 7.09 6.29
C LEU A 87 11.56 6.70 5.67
N VAL A 88 11.99 7.41 4.64
CA VAL A 88 13.30 7.20 4.03
C VAL A 88 14.42 7.53 5.03
N ALA A 89 14.29 8.66 5.74
CA ALA A 89 15.29 9.06 6.74
C ALA A 89 15.40 8.06 7.88
N GLU A 90 14.30 7.37 8.22
CA GLU A 90 14.27 6.35 9.25
C GLU A 90 14.75 4.99 8.77
N GLY A 91 15.12 4.87 7.49
CA GLY A 91 15.60 3.61 6.93
C GLY A 91 14.52 2.60 6.61
N LEU A 92 13.24 3.02 6.62
CA LEU A 92 12.10 2.12 6.41
C LEU A 92 11.70 1.97 4.95
N GLY A 93 12.08 2.91 4.10
CA GLY A 93 11.69 2.88 2.70
C GLY A 93 12.63 3.66 1.82
N GLN A 94 12.28 3.71 0.54
CA GLN A 94 13.01 4.44 -0.49
C GLN A 94 12.03 5.30 -1.28
N PRO A 95 12.52 6.40 -1.91
CA PRO A 95 11.65 7.19 -2.78
C PRO A 95 11.18 6.33 -3.95
N PHE A 96 9.92 6.47 -4.33
CA PHE A 96 9.41 5.81 -5.51
C PHE A 96 9.57 6.76 -6.70
N VAL A 97 10.54 6.47 -7.56
CA VAL A 97 10.91 7.40 -8.64
C VAL A 97 9.79 7.61 -9.68
N TRP A 98 8.85 6.68 -9.77
CA TRP A 98 7.75 6.74 -10.75
C TRP A 98 6.51 7.45 -10.22
N ALA A 99 6.42 7.69 -8.91
CA ALA A 99 5.24 8.31 -8.31
C ALA A 99 5.68 9.18 -7.14
N ARG A 100 5.74 10.48 -7.39
CA ARG A 100 6.18 11.44 -6.38
C ARG A 100 5.32 11.35 -5.13
N GLY A 101 5.98 11.29 -3.98
CA GLY A 101 5.30 11.19 -2.69
C GLY A 101 5.04 9.78 -2.24
N TRP A 102 5.07 8.81 -3.14
CA TRP A 102 4.95 7.41 -2.78
C TRP A 102 6.25 6.88 -2.19
N THR A 103 6.14 5.86 -1.35
CA THR A 103 7.29 5.24 -0.70
C THR A 103 7.36 3.77 -1.10
N LEU A 104 8.55 3.34 -1.49
CA LEU A 104 8.84 1.96 -1.86
C LEU A 104 9.50 1.24 -0.69
N ALA A 105 9.08 0.00 -0.42
CA ALA A 105 9.68 -0.82 0.62
C ALA A 105 9.62 -2.30 0.23
N SER A 106 10.20 -3.17 1.06
CA SER A 106 10.24 -4.60 0.78
C SER A 106 9.97 -5.38 2.06
N ILE A 107 9.03 -6.32 2.00
CA ILE A 107 8.72 -7.20 3.14
C ILE A 107 9.93 -8.08 3.46
N SER A 108 10.63 -8.59 2.47
CA SER A 108 11.79 -9.46 2.71
C SER A 108 12.90 -8.73 3.45
N ARG A 109 13.08 -7.43 3.18
CA ARG A 109 14.10 -6.62 3.84
C ARG A 109 13.67 -6.19 5.24
N LEU A 110 12.43 -5.73 5.40
CA LEU A 110 11.96 -5.17 6.65
C LEU A 110 11.47 -6.22 7.65
N GLY A 111 10.92 -7.33 7.15
CA GLY A 111 10.21 -8.29 7.99
C GLY A 111 8.77 -7.86 8.21
N VAL A 112 7.99 -8.73 8.85
CA VAL A 112 6.55 -8.54 9.03
C VAL A 112 6.26 -7.32 9.92
N ASP A 113 6.87 -7.24 11.09
CA ASP A 113 6.53 -6.19 12.07
C ASP A 113 6.83 -4.80 11.54
N LYS A 114 7.99 -4.59 10.92
CA LYS A 114 8.34 -3.29 10.37
C LYS A 114 7.50 -2.94 9.16
N SER A 115 7.11 -3.93 8.35
CA SER A 115 6.22 -3.71 7.21
C SER A 115 4.84 -3.27 7.68
N VAL A 116 4.29 -3.90 8.72
CA VAL A 116 3.01 -3.50 9.31
C VAL A 116 3.11 -2.10 9.90
N ALA A 117 4.20 -1.80 10.62
CA ALA A 117 4.42 -0.48 11.20
C ALA A 117 4.51 0.61 10.12
N LEU A 118 5.10 0.28 8.98
CA LEU A 118 5.19 1.20 7.84
C LEU A 118 3.78 1.55 7.32
N PHE A 119 2.94 0.55 7.11
CA PHE A 119 1.54 0.79 6.70
C PHE A 119 0.81 1.60 7.76
N ARG A 120 1.05 1.32 9.04
CA ARG A 120 0.39 2.03 10.14
C ARG A 120 0.69 3.52 10.13
N ARG A 121 1.92 3.91 9.81
CA ARG A 121 2.29 5.32 9.70
C ARG A 121 1.41 6.05 8.69
N ASN A 122 1.16 5.44 7.55
CA ASN A 122 0.31 6.05 6.54
C ASN A 122 -1.18 5.96 6.89
N TYR A 123 -1.59 4.88 7.51
CA TYR A 123 -2.95 4.71 8.00
C TYR A 123 -3.30 5.81 9.01
N ASP A 124 -2.41 6.08 9.96
CA ASP A 124 -2.62 7.12 10.96
C ASP A 124 -2.71 8.50 10.32
N ARG A 125 -2.00 8.74 9.23
CA ARG A 125 -2.11 9.99 8.47
C ARG A 125 -3.50 10.12 7.84
N LEU A 126 -4.04 9.03 7.31
CA LEU A 126 -5.35 9.02 6.67
C LEU A 126 -6.50 9.02 7.69
N ARG A 127 -6.25 8.53 8.90
CA ARG A 127 -7.23 8.49 10.00
C ARG A 127 -6.60 9.02 11.28
N PRO A 128 -6.39 10.34 11.40
CA PRO A 128 -5.82 10.88 12.63
C PRO A 128 -6.72 10.57 13.82
N ALA A 129 -6.15 9.99 14.88
CA ALA A 129 -6.92 9.57 16.05
C ALA A 129 -7.60 10.75 16.75
N ASN A 130 -6.99 11.93 16.72
CA ASN A 130 -7.52 13.12 17.38
C ASN A 130 -8.68 13.77 16.62
N GLU A 131 -9.01 13.28 15.44
CA GLU A 131 -10.09 13.85 14.64
C GLU A 131 -11.43 13.80 15.36
N TYR A 132 -11.61 12.83 16.24
CA TYR A 132 -12.86 12.59 16.94
C TYR A 132 -12.76 12.84 18.44
N ALA A 133 -11.71 13.46 18.85
CA ALA A 133 -11.54 13.77 20.26
C ALA A 133 -12.46 14.91 20.71
#